data_8b6dee323c2f0db81932a123a83514ce
#
_entry.id   8b6dee323c2f0db81932a123a83514ce
#
_cell.length_a   1.000
_cell.length_b   1.000
_cell.length_c   1.000
_cell.angle_alpha   90.00
_cell.angle_beta   90.00
_cell.angle_gamma   90.00
#
_symmetry.space_group_name_H-M   'P 1'
#
loop_
_entity.id
_entity.type
_entity.pdbx_description
1 polymer ?
#
loop_
_entity_poly.entity_id
_entity_poly.type
_entity_poly.pdbx_seq_one_letter_code
_entity_poly.pdbx_strand_id
1 'polypeptide(L)'
;MFYKTLKTWVVASAAIMPLVSNAQQTYAEQLGWPKGAKIVIFHVDDPGMSYSSNQGTIKSVEQGVATSCSIMFPCPWSASFVNYILKSNPNLDAGVHLTLTSEWRDYRWTPLAGFQNVPSLVDKEGNLWHEVAQVVKNGTADDVEKEIRAQVERALRMGLKPTHLDSHMGTLFAHQPFLERYIKVGAEYGIPVMFPGGNNKLLRECQLHPVIKKLKAEGKWKEGMQLPDPELLKMTGPVGRKIWSLGLPVLDDLHTISGDWKPETSNPTPEEWGKYKAQKFIETLDAMQPGLAMFIIHSSDITDAFKHISASGGSRYADMLSMMSPELKAHIQSKGIILTTWREVMERRKKVK
;
A
#
# COMPACT_ATOMS: atom_id res chain seq x y z
N MET A 1 -32.32 74.92 37.18
CA MET A 1 -32.97 74.21 36.09
C MET A 1 -31.89 73.31 35.46
N PHE A 2 -31.79 72.05 35.91
CA PHE A 2 -30.74 71.14 35.54
C PHE A 2 -31.25 70.09 34.55
N TYR A 3 -30.71 70.07 33.36
CA TYR A 3 -30.98 69.01 32.39
C TYR A 3 -29.97 67.90 32.55
N LYS A 4 -30.40 66.72 32.94
CA LYS A 4 -29.57 65.47 32.92
C LYS A 4 -29.75 64.79 31.55
N THR A 5 -28.71 64.76 30.79
CA THR A 5 -28.64 63.95 29.55
C THR A 5 -28.34 62.47 29.88
N LEU A 6 -29.29 61.58 29.58
CA LEU A 6 -29.07 60.11 29.61
C LEU A 6 -28.27 59.71 28.39
N LYS A 7 -27.08 59.09 28.61
CA LYS A 7 -26.32 58.38 27.55
C LYS A 7 -26.80 56.95 27.50
N THR A 8 -27.45 56.57 26.39
CA THR A 8 -27.84 55.20 26.08
C THR A 8 -26.62 54.47 25.52
N TRP A 9 -26.20 53.41 26.20
CA TRP A 9 -25.16 52.51 25.70
C TRP A 9 -25.83 51.44 24.83
N VAL A 10 -25.50 51.43 23.52
CA VAL A 10 -25.89 50.35 22.63
C VAL A 10 -24.81 49.27 22.74
N VAL A 11 -25.13 48.15 23.38
CA VAL A 11 -24.28 46.96 23.41
C VAL A 11 -24.50 46.21 22.10
N ALA A 12 -23.55 46.31 21.19
CA ALA A 12 -23.52 45.48 19.99
C ALA A 12 -23.08 44.06 20.36
N SER A 13 -24.05 43.15 20.41
CA SER A 13 -23.76 41.72 20.53
C SER A 13 -23.16 41.20 19.21
N ALA A 14 -21.87 41.03 19.16
CA ALA A 14 -21.21 40.32 18.06
C ALA A 14 -21.57 38.83 18.16
N ALA A 15 -22.41 38.35 17.26
CA ALA A 15 -22.66 36.93 17.09
C ALA A 15 -21.39 36.25 16.58
N ILE A 16 -20.73 35.50 17.44
CA ILE A 16 -19.61 34.62 17.05
C ILE A 16 -20.25 33.46 16.27
N MET A 17 -20.25 33.54 14.95
CA MET A 17 -20.56 32.40 14.11
C MET A 17 -19.39 31.42 14.28
N PRO A 18 -19.66 30.15 14.63
CA PRO A 18 -18.60 29.15 14.62
C PRO A 18 -18.10 29.02 13.18
N LEU A 19 -16.80 29.25 12.97
CA LEU A 19 -16.10 28.86 11.74
C LEU A 19 -16.18 27.32 11.67
N VAL A 20 -17.21 26.81 10.97
CA VAL A 20 -17.24 25.41 10.57
C VAL A 20 -16.10 25.27 9.56
N SER A 21 -14.96 24.83 10.02
CA SER A 21 -13.88 24.34 9.17
C SER A 21 -14.51 23.22 8.34
N ASN A 22 -14.77 23.48 7.06
CA ASN A 22 -15.10 22.44 6.09
C ASN A 22 -13.83 21.58 5.92
N ALA A 23 -13.63 20.64 6.84
CA ALA A 23 -12.61 19.61 6.64
C ALA A 23 -12.91 18.94 5.29
N GLN A 24 -11.93 18.94 4.40
CA GLN A 24 -12.06 18.32 3.09
C GLN A 24 -12.54 16.87 3.29
N GLN A 25 -13.59 16.46 2.56
CA GLN A 25 -14.06 15.07 2.58
C GLN A 25 -12.94 14.11 2.22
N THR A 26 -12.85 13.01 2.96
CA THR A 26 -11.94 11.91 2.61
C THR A 26 -12.41 11.23 1.32
N TYR A 27 -11.52 10.51 0.64
CA TYR A 27 -11.90 9.68 -0.50
C TYR A 27 -12.89 8.58 -0.09
N ALA A 28 -12.75 8.04 1.13
CA ALA A 28 -13.74 7.12 1.68
C ALA A 28 -15.15 7.73 1.71
N GLU A 29 -15.30 8.95 2.23
CA GLU A 29 -16.58 9.65 2.27
C GLU A 29 -17.12 9.95 0.86
N GLN A 30 -16.25 10.37 -0.09
CA GLN A 30 -16.62 10.57 -1.48
C GLN A 30 -17.07 9.26 -2.17
N LEU A 31 -16.54 8.11 -1.74
CA LEU A 31 -16.94 6.77 -2.18
C LEU A 31 -18.21 6.26 -1.48
N GLY A 32 -18.84 7.08 -0.62
CA GLY A 32 -20.09 6.77 0.02
C GLY A 32 -19.99 5.92 1.30
N TRP A 33 -18.81 5.84 1.92
CA TRP A 33 -18.71 5.33 3.29
C TRP A 33 -19.15 6.37 4.32
N PRO A 34 -19.58 5.93 5.52
CA PRO A 34 -20.00 6.85 6.57
C PRO A 34 -18.89 7.84 6.96
N LYS A 35 -19.28 9.07 7.26
CA LYS A 35 -18.35 10.09 7.75
C LYS A 35 -17.63 9.61 9.00
N GLY A 36 -16.32 9.79 9.01
CA GLY A 36 -15.48 9.39 10.14
C GLY A 36 -15.17 7.88 10.22
N ALA A 37 -15.64 7.06 9.26
CA ALA A 37 -15.34 5.64 9.25
C ALA A 37 -13.87 5.36 8.93
N LYS A 38 -13.32 4.29 9.52
CA LYS A 38 -12.02 3.72 9.19
C LYS A 38 -12.24 2.53 8.28
N ILE A 39 -11.76 2.63 7.05
CA ILE A 39 -11.91 1.61 5.99
C ILE A 39 -10.53 1.06 5.68
N VAL A 40 -10.36 -0.25 5.68
CA VAL A 40 -9.05 -0.89 5.57
C VAL A 40 -9.04 -1.97 4.49
N ILE A 41 -8.00 -1.95 3.67
CA ILE A 41 -7.57 -3.05 2.82
C ILE A 41 -6.31 -3.64 3.47
N PHE A 42 -6.38 -4.84 4.04
CA PHE A 42 -5.19 -5.61 4.35
C PHE A 42 -4.74 -6.33 3.09
N HIS A 43 -3.57 -5.91 2.59
CA HIS A 43 -3.08 -6.29 1.27
C HIS A 43 -1.79 -7.09 1.36
N VAL A 44 -1.78 -8.27 0.73
CA VAL A 44 -0.60 -9.14 0.69
C VAL A 44 0.14 -8.96 -0.63
N ASP A 45 1.36 -8.42 -0.56
CA ASP A 45 2.29 -8.35 -1.69
C ASP A 45 2.99 -9.70 -1.93
N ASP A 46 3.49 -9.89 -3.14
CA ASP A 46 4.42 -10.94 -3.57
C ASP A 46 3.88 -12.38 -3.79
N PRO A 47 2.59 -12.75 -3.78
CA PRO A 47 2.25 -14.05 -4.36
C PRO A 47 2.76 -14.15 -5.81
N GLY A 48 3.11 -15.34 -6.23
CA GLY A 48 3.80 -15.57 -7.51
C GLY A 48 5.31 -15.60 -7.41
N MET A 49 5.90 -14.94 -6.39
CA MET A 49 7.34 -14.96 -6.16
C MET A 49 7.86 -16.37 -5.86
N SER A 50 7.22 -17.07 -4.93
CA SER A 50 7.61 -18.40 -4.50
C SER A 50 6.41 -19.23 -4.08
N TYR A 51 6.60 -20.55 -3.94
CA TYR A 51 5.57 -21.41 -3.35
C TYR A 51 5.21 -20.97 -1.93
N SER A 52 6.22 -20.60 -1.13
CA SER A 52 6.03 -20.13 0.24
C SER A 52 5.18 -18.86 0.30
N SER A 53 5.43 -17.89 -0.59
CA SER A 53 4.63 -16.66 -0.69
C SER A 53 3.19 -16.95 -1.10
N ASN A 54 2.98 -17.89 -2.04
CA ASN A 54 1.64 -18.32 -2.41
C ASN A 54 0.89 -18.91 -1.20
N GLN A 55 1.52 -19.82 -0.46
CA GLN A 55 0.89 -20.47 0.71
C GLN A 55 0.62 -19.48 1.83
N GLY A 56 1.56 -18.56 2.10
CA GLY A 56 1.36 -17.52 3.11
C GLY A 56 0.21 -16.58 2.75
N THR A 57 0.09 -16.19 1.48
CA THR A 57 -1.03 -15.38 0.99
C THR A 57 -2.36 -16.13 1.13
N ILE A 58 -2.42 -17.40 0.69
CA ILE A 58 -3.64 -18.23 0.79
C ILE A 58 -4.11 -18.31 2.25
N LYS A 59 -3.22 -18.62 3.18
CA LYS A 59 -3.57 -18.68 4.61
C LYS A 59 -4.07 -17.34 5.15
N SER A 60 -3.41 -16.23 4.76
CA SER A 60 -3.79 -14.89 5.20
C SER A 60 -5.18 -14.45 4.72
N VAL A 61 -5.58 -14.84 3.50
CA VAL A 61 -6.89 -14.47 2.93
C VAL A 61 -8.00 -15.44 3.31
N GLU A 62 -7.72 -16.75 3.45
CA GLU A 62 -8.74 -17.74 3.78
C GLU A 62 -9.03 -17.87 5.28
N GLN A 63 -7.99 -17.70 6.11
CA GLN A 63 -8.07 -17.92 7.55
C GLN A 63 -7.89 -16.64 8.36
N GLY A 64 -7.37 -15.59 7.72
CA GLY A 64 -7.04 -14.32 8.36
C GLY A 64 -7.99 -13.18 8.01
N VAL A 65 -7.49 -11.97 8.19
CA VAL A 65 -8.18 -10.70 7.91
C VAL A 65 -7.71 -10.02 6.62
N ALA A 66 -6.77 -10.62 5.88
CA ALA A 66 -6.32 -10.07 4.59
C ALA A 66 -7.46 -10.13 3.56
N THR A 67 -7.64 -9.04 2.82
CA THR A 67 -8.77 -8.88 1.89
C THR A 67 -8.35 -8.74 0.45
N SER A 68 -7.06 -8.54 0.17
CA SER A 68 -6.52 -8.28 -1.15
C SER A 68 -5.09 -8.80 -1.27
N CYS A 69 -4.63 -9.02 -2.49
CA CYS A 69 -3.23 -9.33 -2.80
C CYS A 69 -2.83 -8.84 -4.19
N SER A 70 -1.53 -8.77 -4.49
CA SER A 70 -1.02 -8.48 -5.83
C SER A 70 0.11 -9.44 -6.24
N ILE A 71 0.09 -9.88 -7.50
CA ILE A 71 0.85 -11.01 -8.03
C ILE A 71 2.09 -10.52 -8.80
N MET A 72 3.27 -11.06 -8.49
CA MET A 72 4.51 -10.86 -9.24
C MET A 72 4.53 -11.73 -10.50
N PHE A 73 4.05 -11.20 -11.63
CA PHE A 73 3.95 -11.96 -12.89
C PHE A 73 5.27 -12.32 -13.56
N PRO A 74 6.38 -11.60 -13.38
CA PRO A 74 7.71 -12.06 -13.87
C PRO A 74 8.20 -13.33 -13.18
N CYS A 75 7.69 -13.65 -11.99
CA CYS A 75 8.10 -14.79 -11.20
C CYS A 75 7.34 -16.08 -11.60
N PRO A 76 8.01 -17.25 -11.62
CA PRO A 76 7.43 -18.49 -12.18
C PRO A 76 6.26 -19.05 -11.38
N TRP A 77 6.16 -18.80 -10.08
CA TRP A 77 5.06 -19.27 -9.22
C TRP A 77 3.74 -18.50 -9.40
N SER A 78 3.74 -17.43 -10.21
CA SER A 78 2.52 -16.71 -10.60
C SER A 78 1.50 -17.63 -11.25
N ALA A 79 1.93 -18.58 -12.09
CA ALA A 79 1.03 -19.54 -12.73
C ALA A 79 0.27 -20.41 -11.71
N SER A 80 0.97 -20.91 -10.68
CA SER A 80 0.33 -21.68 -9.61
C SER A 80 -0.69 -20.87 -8.84
N PHE A 81 -0.38 -19.60 -8.52
CA PHE A 81 -1.30 -18.75 -7.76
C PHE A 81 -2.53 -18.34 -8.57
N VAL A 82 -2.36 -18.01 -9.85
CA VAL A 82 -3.51 -17.74 -10.75
C VAL A 82 -4.40 -18.96 -10.87
N ASN A 83 -3.82 -20.17 -11.01
CA ASN A 83 -4.62 -21.40 -11.03
C ASN A 83 -5.41 -21.63 -9.74
N TYR A 84 -4.83 -21.31 -8.57
CA TYR A 84 -5.56 -21.35 -7.30
C TYR A 84 -6.75 -20.38 -7.32
N ILE A 85 -6.54 -19.13 -7.77
CA ILE A 85 -7.63 -18.15 -7.87
C ILE A 85 -8.75 -18.70 -8.75
N LEU A 86 -8.43 -19.08 -9.98
CA LEU A 86 -9.43 -19.48 -10.96
C LEU A 86 -10.23 -20.73 -10.57
N LYS A 87 -9.60 -21.67 -9.84
CA LYS A 87 -10.23 -22.95 -9.49
C LYS A 87 -10.85 -22.98 -8.10
N SER A 88 -10.22 -22.30 -7.13
CA SER A 88 -10.55 -22.45 -5.70
C SER A 88 -11.12 -21.18 -5.07
N ASN A 89 -10.71 -20.00 -5.53
CA ASN A 89 -11.17 -18.74 -4.95
C ASN A 89 -11.37 -17.64 -6.02
N PRO A 90 -12.35 -17.82 -6.96
CA PRO A 90 -12.54 -16.91 -8.10
C PRO A 90 -12.93 -15.48 -7.71
N ASN A 91 -13.33 -15.28 -6.48
CA ASN A 91 -13.71 -13.97 -5.94
C ASN A 91 -12.57 -13.27 -5.19
N LEU A 92 -11.39 -13.87 -5.07
CA LEU A 92 -10.25 -13.22 -4.44
C LEU A 92 -9.96 -11.88 -5.14
N ASP A 93 -9.74 -10.85 -4.33
CA ASP A 93 -9.32 -9.53 -4.79
C ASP A 93 -7.83 -9.57 -5.09
N ALA A 94 -7.48 -9.73 -6.38
CA ALA A 94 -6.11 -9.93 -6.81
C ALA A 94 -5.71 -8.95 -7.91
N GLY A 95 -4.62 -8.22 -7.68
CA GLY A 95 -4.02 -7.25 -8.58
C GLY A 95 -2.74 -7.75 -9.26
N VAL A 96 -2.11 -6.85 -10.00
CA VAL A 96 -0.77 -7.04 -10.58
C VAL A 96 0.25 -6.25 -9.77
N HIS A 97 1.19 -6.95 -9.13
CA HIS A 97 2.33 -6.37 -8.45
C HIS A 97 3.41 -6.02 -9.48
N LEU A 98 3.34 -4.80 -10.01
CA LEU A 98 4.19 -4.35 -11.11
C LEU A 98 5.65 -4.33 -10.66
N THR A 99 6.40 -5.28 -11.20
CA THR A 99 7.73 -5.63 -10.76
C THR A 99 8.75 -5.15 -11.77
N LEU A 100 9.61 -4.22 -11.36
CA LEU A 100 10.68 -3.61 -12.18
C LEU A 100 12.07 -3.84 -11.60
N THR A 101 12.16 -4.54 -10.46
CA THR A 101 13.41 -4.94 -9.81
C THR A 101 13.47 -6.45 -9.65
N SER A 102 14.67 -6.99 -9.51
CA SER A 102 14.96 -8.39 -9.19
C SER A 102 16.11 -8.42 -8.18
N GLU A 103 15.81 -8.27 -6.90
CA GLU A 103 16.73 -7.81 -5.87
C GLU A 103 17.62 -8.91 -5.26
N TRP A 104 17.24 -10.17 -5.38
CA TRP A 104 18.01 -11.27 -4.74
C TRP A 104 19.17 -11.78 -5.61
N ARG A 105 20.20 -12.27 -4.98
CA ARG A 105 21.43 -12.70 -5.66
C ARG A 105 21.22 -13.99 -6.45
N ASP A 106 20.60 -14.98 -5.82
CA ASP A 106 20.54 -16.36 -6.33
C ASP A 106 19.15 -16.72 -6.88
N TYR A 107 18.21 -15.76 -6.87
CA TYR A 107 16.86 -15.92 -7.37
C TYR A 107 16.46 -14.67 -8.16
N ARG A 108 16.62 -14.75 -9.48
CA ARG A 108 16.47 -13.63 -10.41
C ARG A 108 15.40 -13.91 -11.46
N TRP A 109 14.80 -12.86 -11.95
CA TRP A 109 13.81 -12.91 -13.04
C TRP A 109 14.04 -11.83 -14.08
N THR A 110 13.57 -12.12 -15.31
CA THR A 110 13.67 -11.26 -16.47
C THR A 110 12.37 -10.49 -16.69
N PRO A 111 12.39 -9.36 -17.43
CA PRO A 111 11.17 -8.67 -17.80
C PRO A 111 10.28 -9.52 -18.72
N LEU A 112 8.94 -9.41 -18.57
CA LEU A 112 7.97 -10.10 -19.42
C LEU A 112 7.90 -9.54 -20.84
N ALA A 113 8.22 -8.27 -21.03
CA ALA A 113 8.35 -7.67 -22.35
C ALA A 113 9.53 -8.24 -23.16
N GLY A 114 10.45 -8.98 -22.51
CA GLY A 114 11.68 -9.46 -23.08
C GLY A 114 12.81 -8.42 -23.05
N PHE A 115 14.01 -8.85 -22.67
CA PHE A 115 15.14 -7.95 -22.43
C PHE A 115 15.55 -7.13 -23.68
N GLN A 116 15.33 -7.65 -24.90
CA GLN A 116 15.60 -6.92 -26.14
C GLN A 116 14.63 -5.73 -26.36
N ASN A 117 13.41 -5.83 -25.84
CA ASN A 117 12.36 -4.81 -26.02
C ASN A 117 12.41 -3.71 -24.93
N VAL A 118 13.05 -4.02 -23.79
CA VAL A 118 13.20 -3.10 -22.66
C VAL A 118 14.64 -3.07 -22.14
N PRO A 119 15.62 -2.77 -23.02
CA PRO A 119 17.05 -2.88 -22.71
C PRO A 119 17.50 -1.98 -21.56
N SER A 120 16.78 -0.90 -21.29
CA SER A 120 17.10 0.01 -20.19
C SER A 120 16.73 -0.54 -18.80
N LEU A 121 15.87 -1.57 -18.73
CA LEU A 121 15.38 -2.15 -17.48
C LEU A 121 16.21 -3.35 -17.00
N VAL A 122 17.23 -3.76 -17.76
CA VAL A 122 17.97 -4.99 -17.47
C VAL A 122 19.45 -4.75 -17.21
N ASP A 123 20.03 -5.61 -16.39
CA ASP A 123 21.46 -5.69 -16.17
C ASP A 123 22.15 -6.47 -17.30
N LYS A 124 23.49 -6.65 -17.18
CA LYS A 124 24.29 -7.39 -18.16
C LYS A 124 23.91 -8.86 -18.33
N GLU A 125 23.18 -9.44 -17.38
CA GLU A 125 22.72 -10.83 -17.41
C GLU A 125 21.30 -10.94 -18.01
N GLY A 126 20.66 -9.82 -18.36
CA GLY A 126 19.32 -9.76 -18.90
C GLY A 126 18.21 -9.86 -17.85
N ASN A 127 18.55 -9.81 -16.57
CA ASN A 127 17.57 -9.72 -15.49
C ASN A 127 17.20 -8.26 -15.20
N LEU A 128 16.02 -8.05 -14.62
CA LEU A 128 15.68 -6.73 -14.09
C LEU A 128 16.72 -6.25 -13.07
N TRP A 129 16.94 -4.94 -12.95
CA TRP A 129 17.91 -4.36 -12.03
C TRP A 129 17.67 -4.80 -10.59
N HIS A 130 18.74 -4.88 -9.77
CA HIS A 130 18.63 -5.26 -8.35
C HIS A 130 17.91 -4.24 -7.48
N GLU A 131 18.03 -2.95 -7.80
CA GLU A 131 17.62 -1.87 -6.91
C GLU A 131 16.83 -0.79 -7.64
N VAL A 132 15.89 -0.18 -6.92
CA VAL A 132 15.10 0.96 -7.42
C VAL A 132 15.98 2.09 -7.95
N ALA A 133 17.07 2.42 -7.26
CA ALA A 133 18.02 3.46 -7.70
C ALA A 133 18.65 3.15 -9.07
N GLN A 134 18.90 1.87 -9.38
CA GLN A 134 19.43 1.44 -10.67
C GLN A 134 18.37 1.56 -11.77
N VAL A 135 17.11 1.19 -11.46
CA VAL A 135 15.99 1.37 -12.40
C VAL A 135 15.77 2.86 -12.71
N VAL A 136 15.78 3.73 -11.69
CA VAL A 136 15.64 5.19 -11.87
C VAL A 136 16.78 5.78 -12.70
N LYS A 137 18.02 5.29 -12.48
CA LYS A 137 19.21 5.77 -13.19
C LYS A 137 19.25 5.36 -14.66
N ASN A 138 18.86 4.13 -14.97
CA ASN A 138 19.09 3.52 -16.27
C ASN A 138 17.80 3.40 -17.10
N GLY A 139 16.64 3.22 -16.45
CA GLY A 139 15.36 2.96 -17.09
C GLY A 139 14.80 4.15 -17.84
N THR A 140 14.18 3.89 -18.98
CA THR A 140 13.39 4.88 -19.71
C THR A 140 11.90 4.70 -19.41
N ALA A 141 11.13 5.80 -19.45
CA ALA A 141 9.70 5.75 -19.24
C ALA A 141 8.98 4.85 -20.26
N ASP A 142 9.48 4.81 -21.49
CA ASP A 142 8.89 4.00 -22.55
C ASP A 142 9.11 2.49 -22.32
N ASP A 143 10.28 2.08 -21.85
CA ASP A 143 10.53 0.69 -21.49
C ASP A 143 9.74 0.30 -20.24
N VAL A 144 9.61 1.20 -19.25
CA VAL A 144 8.73 0.99 -18.09
C VAL A 144 7.29 0.77 -18.54
N GLU A 145 6.74 1.58 -19.46
CA GLU A 145 5.39 1.40 -19.99
C GLU A 145 5.23 0.05 -20.69
N LYS A 146 6.19 -0.36 -21.51
CA LYS A 146 6.17 -1.66 -22.20
C LYS A 146 6.12 -2.82 -21.20
N GLU A 147 6.94 -2.76 -20.15
CA GLU A 147 6.97 -3.80 -19.12
C GLU A 147 5.68 -3.83 -18.29
N ILE A 148 5.15 -2.68 -17.88
CA ILE A 148 3.84 -2.60 -17.19
C ILE A 148 2.76 -3.28 -18.03
N ARG A 149 2.68 -2.94 -19.32
CA ARG A 149 1.69 -3.55 -20.24
C ARG A 149 1.89 -5.04 -20.37
N ALA A 150 3.13 -5.52 -20.51
CA ALA A 150 3.42 -6.94 -20.62
C ALA A 150 2.97 -7.72 -19.37
N GLN A 151 3.15 -7.16 -18.18
CA GLN A 151 2.69 -7.79 -16.93
C GLN A 151 1.17 -7.80 -16.82
N VAL A 152 0.49 -6.71 -17.15
CA VAL A 152 -0.99 -6.65 -17.19
C VAL A 152 -1.56 -7.64 -18.21
N GLU A 153 -1.01 -7.65 -19.42
CA GLU A 153 -1.47 -8.58 -20.46
C GLU A 153 -1.18 -10.04 -20.13
N ARG A 154 -0.09 -10.33 -19.43
CA ARG A 154 0.18 -11.67 -18.92
C ARG A 154 -0.91 -12.13 -17.97
N ALA A 155 -1.33 -11.28 -17.04
CA ALA A 155 -2.43 -11.56 -16.12
C ALA A 155 -3.73 -11.86 -16.89
N LEU A 156 -4.08 -11.00 -17.84
CA LEU A 156 -5.29 -11.14 -18.65
C LEU A 156 -5.28 -12.43 -19.49
N ARG A 157 -4.15 -12.76 -20.14
CA ARG A 157 -3.99 -14.01 -20.93
C ARG A 157 -4.09 -15.27 -20.08
N MET A 158 -3.72 -15.19 -18.79
CA MET A 158 -3.90 -16.28 -17.84
C MET A 158 -5.34 -16.39 -17.32
N GLY A 159 -6.25 -15.51 -17.74
CA GLY A 159 -7.66 -15.50 -17.35
C GLY A 159 -7.95 -14.73 -16.06
N LEU A 160 -6.96 -14.10 -15.45
CA LEU A 160 -7.17 -13.21 -14.31
C LEU A 160 -7.76 -11.88 -14.80
N LYS A 161 -8.71 -11.34 -14.03
CA LYS A 161 -9.20 -9.95 -14.17
C LYS A 161 -8.65 -9.14 -13.01
N PRO A 162 -7.51 -8.46 -13.18
CA PRO A 162 -6.88 -7.73 -12.08
C PRO A 162 -7.81 -6.69 -11.48
N THR A 163 -7.88 -6.63 -10.16
CA THR A 163 -8.72 -5.65 -9.44
C THR A 163 -8.02 -4.32 -9.26
N HIS A 164 -6.69 -4.32 -9.30
CA HIS A 164 -5.85 -3.13 -9.17
C HIS A 164 -4.42 -3.39 -9.69
N LEU A 165 -3.67 -2.32 -9.80
CA LEU A 165 -2.23 -2.31 -10.02
C LEU A 165 -1.56 -1.66 -8.81
N ASP A 166 -0.39 -2.15 -8.41
CA ASP A 166 0.49 -1.53 -7.44
C ASP A 166 1.96 -1.66 -7.84
N SER A 167 2.92 -1.36 -6.99
CA SER A 167 4.33 -1.25 -7.39
C SER A 167 5.24 -1.98 -6.43
N HIS A 168 5.85 -3.06 -6.89
CA HIS A 168 6.93 -3.74 -6.17
C HIS A 168 8.05 -2.76 -5.82
N MET A 169 8.50 -2.79 -4.55
CA MET A 169 9.54 -1.89 -4.01
C MET A 169 9.26 -0.39 -4.19
N GLY A 170 8.01 0.00 -4.51
CA GLY A 170 7.66 1.40 -4.78
C GLY A 170 8.36 2.01 -6.00
N THR A 171 8.91 1.20 -6.90
CA THR A 171 9.75 1.64 -8.03
C THR A 171 9.04 2.68 -8.92
N LEU A 172 7.73 2.52 -9.14
CA LEU A 172 6.94 3.43 -9.98
C LEU A 172 6.70 4.81 -9.32
N PHE A 173 6.88 4.92 -8.01
CA PHE A 173 6.75 6.18 -7.28
C PHE A 173 8.08 6.93 -7.15
N ALA A 174 9.21 6.26 -7.42
CA ALA A 174 10.54 6.81 -7.25
C ALA A 174 10.93 7.82 -8.36
N HIS A 175 10.21 7.85 -9.49
CA HIS A 175 10.49 8.74 -10.62
C HIS A 175 9.20 9.18 -11.29
N GLN A 176 9.00 10.50 -11.41
CA GLN A 176 7.75 11.07 -11.94
C GLN A 176 7.36 10.51 -13.33
N PRO A 177 8.26 10.36 -14.33
CA PRO A 177 7.90 9.77 -15.61
C PRO A 177 7.38 8.32 -15.50
N PHE A 178 7.87 7.53 -14.54
CA PHE A 178 7.38 6.16 -14.31
C PHE A 178 5.97 6.18 -13.72
N LEU A 179 5.73 7.05 -12.75
CA LEU A 179 4.41 7.25 -12.15
C LEU A 179 3.37 7.68 -13.20
N GLU A 180 3.76 8.53 -14.13
CA GLU A 180 2.88 8.95 -15.23
C GLU A 180 2.50 7.79 -16.15
N ARG A 181 3.44 6.89 -16.47
CA ARG A 181 3.17 5.68 -17.27
C ARG A 181 2.28 4.69 -16.51
N TYR A 182 2.53 4.53 -15.22
CA TYR A 182 1.69 3.69 -14.35
C TYR A 182 0.23 4.16 -14.34
N ILE A 183 -0.01 5.44 -14.10
CA ILE A 183 -1.36 6.04 -14.11
C ILE A 183 -2.00 5.91 -15.49
N LYS A 184 -1.25 6.19 -16.56
CA LYS A 184 -1.72 6.08 -17.93
C LYS A 184 -2.22 4.67 -18.25
N VAL A 185 -1.40 3.65 -17.96
CA VAL A 185 -1.77 2.26 -18.25
C VAL A 185 -2.97 1.83 -17.41
N GLY A 186 -3.00 2.14 -16.12
CA GLY A 186 -4.18 1.84 -15.29
C GLY A 186 -5.46 2.47 -15.83
N ALA A 187 -5.41 3.74 -16.25
CA ALA A 187 -6.56 4.43 -16.82
C ALA A 187 -7.02 3.83 -18.16
N GLU A 188 -6.10 3.48 -19.04
CA GLU A 188 -6.41 2.88 -20.34
C GLU A 188 -7.04 1.48 -20.22
N TYR A 189 -6.57 0.67 -19.26
CA TYR A 189 -7.17 -0.64 -18.99
C TYR A 189 -8.41 -0.56 -18.09
N GLY A 190 -8.72 0.60 -17.50
CA GLY A 190 -9.79 0.77 -16.54
C GLY A 190 -9.55 0.03 -15.22
N ILE A 191 -8.28 -0.19 -14.88
CA ILE A 191 -7.84 -0.88 -13.67
C ILE A 191 -7.39 0.16 -12.63
N PRO A 192 -7.91 0.14 -11.39
CA PRO A 192 -7.44 1.00 -10.30
C PRO A 192 -5.93 0.97 -10.14
N VAL A 193 -5.33 2.12 -9.91
CA VAL A 193 -3.92 2.23 -9.54
C VAL A 193 -3.82 2.56 -8.07
N MET A 194 -3.07 1.77 -7.30
CA MET A 194 -2.82 2.04 -5.89
C MET A 194 -2.07 3.36 -5.75
N PHE A 195 -2.69 4.35 -5.10
CA PHE A 195 -2.06 5.62 -4.81
C PHE A 195 -2.69 6.30 -3.59
N PRO A 196 -1.90 6.73 -2.58
CA PRO A 196 -2.38 7.46 -1.42
C PRO A 196 -2.43 8.97 -1.71
N GLY A 197 -3.62 9.53 -1.88
CA GLY A 197 -3.82 10.94 -2.21
C GLY A 197 -4.53 11.77 -1.13
N GLY A 198 -4.85 11.15 0.03
CA GLY A 198 -5.61 11.79 1.11
C GLY A 198 -4.77 12.36 2.24
N ASN A 199 -5.09 12.01 3.49
CA ASN A 199 -4.46 12.60 4.68
C ASN A 199 -3.00 12.15 4.90
N ASN A 200 -2.67 10.92 4.48
CA ASN A 200 -1.30 10.37 4.46
C ASN A 200 -0.55 10.40 5.80
N LYS A 201 -1.26 10.29 6.93
CA LYS A 201 -0.62 10.25 8.25
C LYS A 201 0.29 9.02 8.40
N LEU A 202 -0.24 7.84 8.06
CA LEU A 202 0.52 6.57 8.14
C LEU A 202 1.67 6.58 7.13
N LEU A 203 1.42 7.03 5.91
CA LEU A 203 2.48 7.15 4.90
C LEU A 203 3.62 8.04 5.37
N ARG A 204 3.31 9.18 5.99
CA ARG A 204 4.31 10.07 6.56
C ARG A 204 5.15 9.36 7.62
N GLU A 205 4.52 8.66 8.56
CA GLU A 205 5.20 7.89 9.60
C GLU A 205 6.08 6.80 8.98
N CYS A 206 5.59 6.07 7.98
CA CYS A 206 6.36 5.06 7.26
C CYS A 206 7.58 5.65 6.54
N GLN A 207 7.42 6.76 5.84
CA GLN A 207 8.52 7.42 5.12
C GLN A 207 9.59 8.01 6.06
N LEU A 208 9.19 8.46 7.25
CA LEU A 208 10.12 8.97 8.26
C LEU A 208 10.78 7.87 9.10
N HIS A 209 10.22 6.64 9.10
CA HIS A 209 10.72 5.55 9.93
C HIS A 209 12.24 5.28 9.78
N PRO A 210 12.81 5.14 8.56
CA PRO A 210 14.24 4.90 8.41
C PRO A 210 15.09 6.07 8.89
N VAL A 211 14.62 7.31 8.72
CA VAL A 211 15.31 8.51 9.23
C VAL A 211 15.32 8.53 10.75
N ILE A 212 14.18 8.26 11.38
CA ILE A 212 14.06 8.19 12.84
C ILE A 212 14.92 7.06 13.40
N LYS A 213 14.90 5.89 12.78
CA LYS A 213 15.74 4.73 13.15
C LYS A 213 17.22 5.08 13.12
N LYS A 214 17.68 5.78 12.07
CA LYS A 214 19.06 6.27 11.96
C LYS A 214 19.39 7.28 13.05
N LEU A 215 18.53 8.28 13.28
CA LEU A 215 18.74 9.30 14.32
C LEU A 215 18.78 8.68 15.73
N LYS A 216 17.97 7.66 16.00
CA LYS A 216 18.01 6.89 17.27
C LYS A 216 19.33 6.15 17.41
N ALA A 217 19.78 5.46 16.37
CA ALA A 217 21.07 4.75 16.40
C ALA A 217 22.26 5.68 16.60
N GLU A 218 22.19 6.91 16.11
CA GLU A 218 23.21 7.95 16.28
C GLU A 218 23.07 8.74 17.60
N GLY A 219 22.08 8.44 18.45
CA GLY A 219 21.81 9.20 19.70
C GLY A 219 21.33 10.63 19.48
N LYS A 220 20.90 10.97 18.25
CA LYS A 220 20.47 12.33 17.86
C LYS A 220 18.95 12.53 17.93
N TRP A 221 18.17 11.47 18.08
CA TRP A 221 16.72 11.56 18.18
C TRP A 221 16.31 12.18 19.53
N LYS A 222 15.40 13.14 19.45
CA LYS A 222 14.74 13.73 20.63
C LYS A 222 13.23 13.55 20.47
N GLU A 223 12.55 13.20 21.55
CA GLU A 223 11.08 13.12 21.55
C GLU A 223 10.47 14.48 21.19
N GLY A 224 9.45 14.47 20.32
CA GLY A 224 8.86 15.71 19.82
C GLY A 224 9.63 16.41 18.69
N MET A 225 10.78 15.85 18.24
CA MET A 225 11.51 16.41 17.10
C MET A 225 10.65 16.45 15.85
N GLN A 226 10.51 17.64 15.26
CA GLN A 226 9.81 17.83 13.99
C GLN A 226 10.77 17.56 12.83
N LEU A 227 10.39 16.62 11.96
CA LEU A 227 11.10 16.34 10.71
C LEU A 227 10.33 16.93 9.53
N PRO A 228 11.02 17.41 8.48
CA PRO A 228 10.36 17.90 7.27
C PRO A 228 9.59 16.76 6.61
N ASP A 229 8.52 17.13 5.91
CA ASP A 229 7.75 16.16 5.15
C ASP A 229 8.59 15.57 4.01
N PRO A 230 8.54 14.24 3.82
CA PRO A 230 9.14 13.57 2.68
C PRO A 230 8.64 14.13 1.35
N GLU A 231 9.51 14.14 0.32
CA GLU A 231 9.17 14.69 -1.00
C GLU A 231 7.93 14.00 -1.63
N LEU A 232 7.78 12.70 -1.42
CA LEU A 232 6.61 11.95 -1.90
C LEU A 232 5.30 12.59 -1.42
N LEU A 233 5.22 13.05 -0.19
CA LEU A 233 4.01 13.64 0.36
C LEU A 233 3.59 14.93 -0.32
N LYS A 234 4.53 15.71 -0.85
CA LYS A 234 4.24 16.96 -1.55
C LYS A 234 3.45 16.73 -2.86
N MET A 235 3.63 15.57 -3.48
CA MET A 235 2.97 15.24 -4.74
C MET A 235 1.67 14.43 -4.56
N THR A 236 1.42 13.86 -3.37
CA THR A 236 0.28 12.94 -3.18
C THR A 236 -1.07 13.59 -3.48
N GLY A 237 -1.33 14.77 -2.96
CA GLY A 237 -2.60 15.47 -3.19
C GLY A 237 -2.87 15.80 -4.67
N PRO A 238 -1.96 16.48 -5.39
CA PRO A 238 -2.12 16.76 -6.82
C PRO A 238 -2.29 15.50 -7.68
N VAL A 239 -1.46 14.46 -7.45
CA VAL A 239 -1.54 13.21 -8.19
C VAL A 239 -2.82 12.45 -7.86
N GLY A 240 -3.24 12.40 -6.58
CA GLY A 240 -4.51 11.79 -6.19
C GLY A 240 -5.71 12.43 -6.90
N ARG A 241 -5.76 13.77 -6.97
CA ARG A 241 -6.81 14.47 -7.73
C ARG A 241 -6.77 14.13 -9.22
N LYS A 242 -5.59 14.00 -9.83
CA LYS A 242 -5.44 13.56 -11.23
C LYS A 242 -6.01 12.16 -11.43
N ILE A 243 -5.65 11.19 -10.58
CA ILE A 243 -6.16 9.81 -10.64
C ILE A 243 -7.68 9.80 -10.48
N TRP A 244 -8.21 10.56 -9.51
CA TRP A 244 -9.65 10.70 -9.31
C TRP A 244 -10.37 11.28 -10.53
N SER A 245 -9.82 12.30 -11.18
CA SER A 245 -10.39 12.90 -12.40
C SER A 245 -10.41 11.95 -13.59
N LEU A 246 -9.56 10.91 -13.59
CA LEU A 246 -9.58 9.82 -14.59
C LEU A 246 -10.61 8.74 -14.30
N GLY A 247 -11.45 8.91 -13.27
CA GLY A 247 -12.48 7.94 -12.90
C GLY A 247 -11.97 6.77 -12.06
N LEU A 248 -10.72 6.80 -11.61
CA LEU A 248 -10.12 5.79 -10.76
C LEU A 248 -10.22 6.16 -9.27
N PRO A 249 -10.30 5.18 -8.37
CA PRO A 249 -10.31 5.44 -6.94
C PRO A 249 -8.92 5.83 -6.41
N VAL A 250 -8.91 6.49 -5.25
CA VAL A 250 -7.71 6.94 -4.54
C VAL A 250 -7.81 6.55 -3.07
N LEU A 251 -6.70 6.16 -2.46
CA LEU A 251 -6.64 5.90 -1.01
C LEU A 251 -6.48 7.21 -0.23
N ASP A 252 -6.98 7.23 1.00
CA ASP A 252 -6.70 8.31 1.94
C ASP A 252 -5.33 8.17 2.61
N ASP A 253 -4.86 6.93 2.81
CA ASP A 253 -3.60 6.66 3.49
C ASP A 253 -2.97 5.31 3.11
N LEU A 254 -1.70 5.11 3.46
CA LEU A 254 -0.94 3.89 3.16
C LEU A 254 0.03 3.54 4.29
N HIS A 255 0.04 2.28 4.71
CA HIS A 255 1.01 1.73 5.66
C HIS A 255 1.89 0.66 4.99
N THR A 256 3.23 0.74 5.16
CA THR A 256 4.19 -0.08 4.38
C THR A 256 5.33 -0.70 5.19
N ILE A 257 5.39 -0.52 6.52
CA ILE A 257 6.58 -0.86 7.32
C ILE A 257 6.45 -2.09 8.21
N SER A 258 5.45 -2.96 7.98
CA SER A 258 5.32 -4.19 8.78
C SER A 258 6.57 -5.08 8.72
N GLY A 259 7.30 -5.04 7.60
CA GLY A 259 8.55 -5.77 7.40
C GLY A 259 9.64 -5.42 8.42
N ASP A 260 9.66 -4.18 8.89
CA ASP A 260 10.63 -3.68 9.88
C ASP A 260 10.26 -3.97 11.34
N TRP A 261 9.03 -4.44 11.59
CA TRP A 261 8.57 -4.73 12.93
C TRP A 261 9.17 -6.03 13.46
N LYS A 262 10.05 -5.92 14.42
CA LYS A 262 10.72 -7.04 15.08
C LYS A 262 10.67 -6.83 16.60
N PRO A 263 10.36 -7.87 17.40
CA PRO A 263 10.51 -7.80 18.84
C PRO A 263 11.95 -7.46 19.26
N GLU A 264 12.11 -6.80 20.39
CA GLU A 264 13.44 -6.48 20.92
C GLU A 264 14.21 -7.70 21.44
N THR A 265 13.52 -8.85 21.61
CA THR A 265 14.15 -10.12 22.00
C THR A 265 15.12 -10.61 20.93
N SER A 266 16.28 -11.16 21.35
CA SER A 266 17.35 -11.57 20.44
C SER A 266 16.94 -12.66 19.43
N ASN A 267 16.08 -13.61 19.83
CA ASN A 267 15.59 -14.72 19.01
C ASN A 267 14.10 -14.99 19.30
N PRO A 268 13.17 -14.18 18.81
CA PRO A 268 11.76 -14.43 19.01
C PRO A 268 11.34 -15.71 18.28
N THR A 269 10.48 -16.51 18.92
CA THR A 269 9.80 -17.58 18.19
C THR A 269 8.89 -17.00 17.10
N PRO A 270 8.52 -17.77 16.07
CA PRO A 270 7.58 -17.30 15.06
C PRO A 270 6.25 -16.80 15.64
N GLU A 271 5.74 -17.49 16.66
CA GLU A 271 4.49 -17.16 17.34
C GLU A 271 4.60 -15.84 18.13
N GLU A 272 5.71 -15.63 18.85
CA GLU A 272 5.98 -14.36 19.54
C GLU A 272 6.09 -13.20 18.55
N TRP A 273 6.77 -13.43 17.43
CA TRP A 273 6.88 -12.41 16.40
C TRP A 273 5.52 -12.11 15.73
N GLY A 274 4.71 -13.14 15.44
CA GLY A 274 3.35 -12.98 14.92
C GLY A 274 2.44 -12.20 15.88
N LYS A 275 2.46 -12.51 17.16
CA LYS A 275 1.73 -11.77 18.21
C LYS A 275 2.20 -10.32 18.31
N TYR A 276 3.51 -10.08 18.28
CA TYR A 276 4.06 -8.72 18.29
C TYR A 276 3.57 -7.90 17.11
N LYS A 277 3.60 -8.46 15.89
CA LYS A 277 3.07 -7.78 14.70
C LYS A 277 1.57 -7.54 14.76
N ALA A 278 0.79 -8.50 15.25
CA ALA A 278 -0.65 -8.34 15.46
C ALA A 278 -0.94 -7.16 16.40
N GLN A 279 -0.19 -7.04 17.50
CA GLN A 279 -0.30 -5.91 18.43
C GLN A 279 0.08 -4.58 17.74
N LYS A 280 1.13 -4.58 16.91
CA LYS A 280 1.53 -3.39 16.13
C LYS A 280 0.46 -2.96 15.11
N PHE A 281 -0.21 -3.91 14.47
CA PHE A 281 -1.36 -3.59 13.61
C PHE A 281 -2.51 -2.98 14.41
N ILE A 282 -2.82 -3.51 15.60
CA ILE A 282 -3.85 -2.96 16.50
C ILE A 282 -3.52 -1.49 16.84
N GLU A 283 -2.29 -1.23 17.29
CA GLU A 283 -1.82 0.12 17.63
C GLU A 283 -1.92 1.08 16.42
N THR A 284 -1.55 0.61 15.23
CA THR A 284 -1.60 1.39 14.01
C THR A 284 -3.04 1.68 13.58
N LEU A 285 -3.95 0.69 13.70
CA LEU A 285 -5.38 0.88 13.43
C LEU A 285 -6.02 1.88 14.40
N ASP A 286 -5.63 1.88 15.68
CA ASP A 286 -6.11 2.86 16.65
C ASP A 286 -5.62 4.27 16.30
N ALA A 287 -4.38 4.41 15.85
CA ALA A 287 -3.74 5.68 15.50
C ALA A 287 -4.15 6.24 14.13
N MET A 288 -4.66 5.41 13.19
CA MET A 288 -5.02 5.88 11.85
C MET A 288 -6.15 6.92 11.90
N GLN A 289 -6.11 7.87 10.96
CA GLN A 289 -7.19 8.82 10.75
C GLN A 289 -8.37 8.14 10.03
N PRO A 290 -9.60 8.67 10.14
CA PRO A 290 -10.70 8.25 9.29
C PRO A 290 -10.34 8.33 7.81
N GLY A 291 -10.84 7.39 7.00
CA GLY A 291 -10.55 7.30 5.57
C GLY A 291 -10.31 5.87 5.12
N LEU A 292 -9.99 5.71 3.84
CA LEU A 292 -9.64 4.45 3.20
C LEU A 292 -8.12 4.27 3.22
N ALA A 293 -7.62 3.33 4.01
CA ALA A 293 -6.20 3.02 4.09
C ALA A 293 -5.90 1.60 3.60
N MET A 294 -4.75 1.43 2.94
CA MET A 294 -4.20 0.12 2.61
C MET A 294 -3.00 -0.18 3.51
N PHE A 295 -2.96 -1.39 4.02
CA PHE A 295 -1.88 -1.92 4.86
C PHE A 295 -1.16 -3.01 4.06
N ILE A 296 0.07 -2.72 3.65
CA ILE A 296 0.90 -3.67 2.92
C ILE A 296 1.56 -4.64 3.90
N ILE A 297 1.46 -5.93 3.59
CA ILE A 297 2.07 -7.05 4.30
C ILE A 297 2.67 -8.02 3.30
N HIS A 298 3.63 -8.82 3.76
CA HIS A 298 4.35 -9.77 2.90
C HIS A 298 4.29 -11.17 3.49
N SER A 299 3.12 -11.82 3.38
CA SER A 299 2.92 -13.14 3.97
C SER A 299 3.68 -14.24 3.23
N SER A 300 4.43 -15.04 3.96
CA SER A 300 5.03 -16.28 3.43
C SER A 300 4.95 -17.40 4.44
N ASP A 301 4.73 -18.63 3.97
CA ASP A 301 4.87 -19.80 4.82
C ASP A 301 6.36 -20.14 5.03
N ILE A 302 6.69 -20.91 6.06
CA ILE A 302 8.05 -21.37 6.29
C ILE A 302 8.31 -22.60 5.43
N THR A 303 9.35 -22.51 4.56
CA THR A 303 9.91 -23.67 3.85
C THR A 303 11.42 -23.58 3.82
N ASP A 304 12.09 -24.71 3.71
CA ASP A 304 13.56 -24.74 3.57
C ASP A 304 14.06 -24.00 2.34
N ALA A 305 13.28 -24.00 1.26
CA ALA A 305 13.65 -23.31 0.03
C ALA A 305 13.68 -21.79 0.19
N PHE A 306 12.82 -21.21 1.04
CA PHE A 306 12.71 -19.75 1.15
C PHE A 306 13.98 -19.09 1.71
N LYS A 307 14.72 -19.75 2.60
CA LYS A 307 15.99 -19.24 3.13
C LYS A 307 17.08 -19.03 2.06
N HIS A 308 16.95 -19.73 0.92
CA HIS A 308 17.84 -19.56 -0.24
C HIS A 308 17.39 -18.43 -1.18
N ILE A 309 16.18 -17.89 -0.98
CA ILE A 309 15.66 -16.74 -1.72
C ILE A 309 15.98 -15.45 -0.96
N SER A 310 15.55 -15.36 0.30
CA SER A 310 15.61 -14.12 1.08
C SER A 310 15.78 -14.40 2.58
N ALA A 311 16.50 -13.50 3.26
CA ALA A 311 16.61 -13.50 4.72
C ALA A 311 15.33 -13.01 5.44
N SER A 312 14.32 -12.54 4.69
CA SER A 312 13.08 -11.96 5.25
C SER A 312 12.05 -13.01 5.70
N GLY A 313 12.34 -14.31 5.57
CA GLY A 313 11.39 -15.41 5.81
C GLY A 313 10.69 -15.34 7.17
N GLY A 314 11.44 -15.09 8.26
CA GLY A 314 10.86 -14.98 9.60
C GLY A 314 9.87 -13.82 9.74
N SER A 315 10.21 -12.63 9.20
CA SER A 315 9.33 -11.47 9.20
C SER A 315 8.05 -11.70 8.38
N ARG A 316 8.20 -12.35 7.21
CA ARG A 316 7.06 -12.66 6.31
C ARG A 316 6.13 -13.73 6.91
N TYR A 317 6.70 -14.71 7.61
CA TYR A 317 5.90 -15.70 8.34
C TYR A 317 5.14 -15.06 9.51
N ALA A 318 5.79 -14.13 10.22
CA ALA A 318 5.13 -13.36 11.27
C ALA A 318 4.02 -12.44 10.73
N ASP A 319 4.16 -11.91 9.51
CA ASP A 319 3.06 -11.20 8.83
C ASP A 319 1.87 -12.15 8.60
N MET A 320 2.10 -13.35 8.09
CA MET A 320 1.03 -14.35 7.91
C MET A 320 0.33 -14.67 9.23
N LEU A 321 1.10 -14.97 10.29
CA LEU A 321 0.53 -15.27 11.61
C LEU A 321 -0.25 -14.10 12.19
N SER A 322 0.22 -12.87 11.98
CA SER A 322 -0.48 -11.67 12.46
C SER A 322 -1.84 -11.48 11.77
N MET A 323 -1.93 -11.78 10.47
CA MET A 323 -3.22 -11.72 9.76
C MET A 323 -4.21 -12.77 10.26
N MET A 324 -3.71 -13.90 10.74
CA MET A 324 -4.54 -15.00 11.31
C MET A 324 -4.84 -14.78 12.80
N SER A 325 -4.36 -13.69 13.44
CA SER A 325 -4.54 -13.44 14.88
C SER A 325 -6.01 -13.24 15.23
N PRO A 326 -6.55 -14.03 16.19
CA PRO A 326 -7.89 -13.79 16.72
C PRO A 326 -8.04 -12.43 17.40
N GLU A 327 -6.97 -11.93 18.04
CA GLU A 327 -6.95 -10.65 18.74
C GLU A 327 -7.08 -9.49 17.75
N LEU A 328 -6.35 -9.54 16.63
CA LEU A 328 -6.47 -8.53 15.56
C LEU A 328 -7.89 -8.54 14.97
N LYS A 329 -8.44 -9.72 14.68
CA LYS A 329 -9.80 -9.88 14.17
C LYS A 329 -10.85 -9.33 15.14
N ALA A 330 -10.74 -9.68 16.42
CA ALA A 330 -11.64 -9.17 17.46
C ALA A 330 -11.55 -7.65 17.61
N HIS A 331 -10.33 -7.08 17.55
CA HIS A 331 -10.12 -5.63 17.61
C HIS A 331 -10.81 -4.91 16.45
N ILE A 332 -10.59 -5.36 15.20
CA ILE A 332 -11.24 -4.82 14.01
C ILE A 332 -12.77 -4.77 14.19
N GLN A 333 -13.35 -5.88 14.65
CA GLN A 333 -14.80 -5.98 14.88
C GLN A 333 -15.27 -5.02 15.99
N SER A 334 -14.57 -5.01 17.14
CA SER A 334 -14.93 -4.19 18.29
C SER A 334 -14.87 -2.68 18.03
N LYS A 335 -13.99 -2.26 17.12
CA LYS A 335 -13.83 -0.85 16.72
C LYS A 335 -14.69 -0.45 15.52
N GLY A 336 -15.46 -1.36 14.96
CA GLY A 336 -16.28 -1.09 13.77
C GLY A 336 -15.46 -0.71 12.55
N ILE A 337 -14.21 -1.19 12.44
CA ILE A 337 -13.36 -0.97 11.27
C ILE A 337 -13.92 -1.80 10.12
N ILE A 338 -14.13 -1.17 8.98
CA ILE A 338 -14.69 -1.80 7.79
C ILE A 338 -13.56 -2.36 6.93
N LEU A 339 -13.54 -3.67 6.74
CA LEU A 339 -12.65 -4.29 5.77
C LEU A 339 -13.27 -4.22 4.37
N THR A 340 -12.46 -3.87 3.38
CA THR A 340 -12.88 -3.74 1.98
C THR A 340 -11.86 -4.32 1.00
N THR A 341 -12.18 -4.29 -0.29
CA THR A 341 -11.36 -4.78 -1.40
C THR A 341 -11.24 -3.71 -2.48
N TRP A 342 -10.23 -3.78 -3.34
CA TRP A 342 -10.10 -2.90 -4.50
C TRP A 342 -11.29 -3.03 -5.47
N ARG A 343 -11.86 -4.22 -5.56
CA ARG A 343 -13.09 -4.46 -6.36
C ARG A 343 -14.24 -3.61 -5.84
N GLU A 344 -14.54 -3.66 -4.55
CA GLU A 344 -15.60 -2.83 -3.94
C GLU A 344 -15.29 -1.34 -4.08
N VAL A 345 -14.04 -0.95 -3.83
CA VAL A 345 -13.59 0.45 -3.99
C VAL A 345 -13.88 0.97 -5.40
N MET A 346 -13.54 0.17 -6.44
CA MET A 346 -13.82 0.54 -7.83
C MET A 346 -15.31 0.54 -8.16
N GLU A 347 -16.08 -0.41 -7.65
CA GLU A 347 -17.55 -0.42 -7.81
C GLU A 347 -18.21 0.81 -7.20
N ARG A 348 -17.73 1.26 -6.05
CA ARG A 348 -18.18 2.51 -5.43
C ARG A 348 -17.76 3.71 -6.26
N ARG A 349 -16.51 3.72 -6.76
CA ARG A 349 -16.01 4.83 -7.61
C ARG A 349 -16.84 5.03 -8.87
N LYS A 350 -17.29 3.95 -9.51
CA LYS A 350 -18.17 4.01 -10.70
C LYS A 350 -19.53 4.65 -10.42
N LYS A 351 -19.98 4.68 -9.18
CA LYS A 351 -21.26 5.31 -8.78
C LYS A 351 -21.11 6.81 -8.45
N VAL A 352 -19.88 7.29 -8.31
CA VAL A 352 -19.59 8.72 -8.06
C VAL A 352 -19.54 9.44 -9.41
N LYS A 353 -20.36 10.49 -9.53
CA LYS A 353 -20.42 11.34 -10.73
C LYS A 353 -19.25 12.30 -10.83
#